data_d4b2e743abe91d8179bd69b014f3c6a8
#
_entry.id   d4b2e743abe91d8179bd69b014f3c6a8
#
_cell.length_a   1.000
_cell.length_b   1.000
_cell.length_c   1.000
_cell.angle_alpha   90.00
_cell.angle_beta   90.00
_cell.angle_gamma   90.00
#
_symmetry.space_group_name_H-M   'P 1'
#
loop_
_entity.id
_entity.type
_entity.pdbx_description
1 polymer ?
#
loop_
_entity_poly.entity_id
_entity_poly.type
_entity_poly.pdbx_seq_one_letter_code
_entity_poly.pdbx_strand_id
1 'polypeptide(L)'
;MKPAASPPPAPRNFFQDVHEVVRLVPAGRVSTYGAIAHYLGARHGARTVGYAMLAAHTAEQPVPAHRVVNRLGHLTGRLHFATPHAMQKALEAEGVAVVDDRVTDFGRLFWDPATELA
;
A
#
# COMPACT_ATOMS: atom_id res chain seq x y z
N MET A 1 40.93 -23.55 6.61
CA MET A 1 39.46 -23.59 6.49
C MET A 1 38.94 -22.19 6.27
N LYS A 2 38.09 -22.06 5.29
CA LYS A 2 37.47 -20.76 4.96
C LYS A 2 36.52 -20.36 6.10
N PRO A 3 36.66 -19.16 6.68
CA PRO A 3 35.75 -18.76 7.72
C PRO A 3 34.32 -18.73 7.16
N ALA A 4 33.38 -19.15 7.98
CA ALA A 4 31.98 -19.08 7.56
C ALA A 4 31.63 -17.62 7.31
N ALA A 5 31.32 -17.30 6.05
CA ALA A 5 30.81 -15.98 5.72
C ALA A 5 29.44 -15.81 6.41
N SER A 6 29.15 -14.58 6.84
CA SER A 6 27.79 -14.29 7.28
C SER A 6 26.83 -14.69 6.17
N PRO A 7 25.70 -15.34 6.48
CA PRO A 7 24.74 -15.67 5.43
C PRO A 7 24.33 -14.37 4.72
N PRO A 8 24.16 -14.41 3.39
CA PRO A 8 23.66 -13.24 2.69
C PRO A 8 22.29 -12.87 3.27
N PRO A 9 21.94 -11.58 3.28
CA PRO A 9 20.60 -11.20 3.70
C PRO A 9 19.56 -11.96 2.88
N ALA A 10 18.47 -12.37 3.52
CA ALA A 10 17.39 -13.06 2.81
C ALA A 10 16.97 -12.22 1.60
N PRO A 11 16.76 -12.87 0.43
CA PRO A 11 16.30 -12.13 -0.73
C PRO A 11 14.98 -11.44 -0.41
N ARG A 12 14.86 -10.20 -0.83
CA ARG A 12 13.63 -9.45 -0.66
C ARG A 12 12.52 -10.13 -1.46
N ASN A 13 11.38 -10.27 -0.84
CA ASN A 13 10.22 -10.76 -1.57
C ASN A 13 9.36 -9.56 -2.05
N PHE A 14 8.46 -9.85 -2.96
CA PHE A 14 7.60 -8.83 -3.54
C PHE A 14 6.75 -8.12 -2.48
N PHE A 15 6.28 -8.83 -1.46
CA PHE A 15 5.46 -8.24 -0.40
C PHE A 15 6.25 -7.18 0.38
N GLN A 16 7.52 -7.44 0.66
CA GLN A 16 8.39 -6.45 1.32
C GLN A 16 8.57 -5.21 0.46
N ASP A 17 8.72 -5.39 -0.85
CA ASP A 17 8.85 -4.26 -1.77
C ASP A 17 7.58 -3.43 -1.82
N VAL A 18 6.41 -4.07 -1.85
CA VAL A 18 5.11 -3.39 -1.78
C VAL A 18 5.00 -2.59 -0.48
N HIS A 19 5.31 -3.21 0.66
CA HIS A 19 5.21 -2.54 1.95
C HIS A 19 6.11 -1.31 2.03
N GLU A 20 7.32 -1.36 1.48
CA GLU A 20 8.21 -0.21 1.45
C GLU A 20 7.64 0.95 0.63
N VAL A 21 7.08 0.65 -0.54
CA VAL A 21 6.46 1.67 -1.38
C VAL A 21 5.27 2.31 -0.65
N VAL A 22 4.44 1.49 -0.01
CA VAL A 22 3.26 1.98 0.72
C VAL A 22 3.68 2.90 1.88
N ARG A 23 4.77 2.58 2.57
CA ARG A 23 5.30 3.44 3.63
C ARG A 23 5.71 4.83 3.13
N LEU A 24 6.01 4.95 1.85
CA LEU A 24 6.39 6.23 1.25
C LEU A 24 5.21 7.08 0.83
N VAL A 25 4.01 6.51 0.76
CA VAL A 25 2.78 7.27 0.48
C VAL A 25 2.53 8.24 1.62
N PRO A 26 2.51 9.55 1.37
CA PRO A 26 2.32 10.52 2.45
C PRO A 26 0.94 10.45 3.10
N ALA A 27 0.85 10.86 4.35
CA ALA A 27 -0.43 11.08 5.01
C ALA A 27 -1.24 12.11 4.22
N GLY A 28 -2.53 11.87 4.03
CA GLY A 28 -3.39 12.75 3.25
C GLY A 28 -3.39 12.44 1.75
N ARG A 29 -2.62 11.44 1.31
CA ARG A 29 -2.58 11.01 -0.08
C ARG A 29 -2.96 9.53 -0.16
N VAL A 30 -3.34 9.07 -1.34
CA VAL A 30 -3.66 7.67 -1.58
C VAL A 30 -2.99 7.18 -2.86
N SER A 31 -2.62 5.90 -2.88
CA SER A 31 -2.13 5.23 -4.08
C SER A 31 -3.07 4.09 -4.45
N THR A 32 -2.76 3.36 -5.49
CA THR A 32 -3.60 2.26 -5.96
C THR A 32 -2.79 0.98 -6.11
N TYR A 33 -3.49 -0.16 -6.07
CA TYR A 33 -2.87 -1.46 -6.31
C TYR A 33 -2.14 -1.49 -7.64
N GLY A 34 -2.77 -0.94 -8.69
CA GLY A 34 -2.19 -0.94 -10.04
C GLY A 34 -0.97 -0.03 -10.18
N ALA A 35 -1.00 1.16 -9.57
CA ALA A 35 0.14 2.08 -9.62
C ALA A 35 1.35 1.50 -8.91
N ILE A 36 1.15 0.84 -7.77
CA ILE A 36 2.22 0.18 -7.03
C ILE A 36 2.79 -0.98 -7.85
N ALA A 37 1.92 -1.80 -8.44
CA ALA A 37 2.34 -2.91 -9.30
C ALA A 37 3.16 -2.40 -10.48
N HIS A 38 2.71 -1.36 -11.14
CA HIS A 38 3.40 -0.77 -12.28
C HIS A 38 4.79 -0.25 -11.88
N TYR A 39 4.88 0.46 -10.77
CA TYR A 39 6.16 0.96 -10.26
C TYR A 39 7.16 -0.16 -9.99
N LEU A 40 6.68 -1.28 -9.46
CA LEU A 40 7.52 -2.45 -9.14
C LEU A 40 7.75 -3.37 -10.34
N GLY A 41 7.39 -2.93 -11.55
CA GLY A 41 7.65 -3.64 -12.81
C GLY A 41 6.46 -4.40 -13.35
N ALA A 42 5.27 -4.24 -12.78
CA ALA A 42 4.01 -4.89 -13.19
C ALA A 42 4.06 -6.42 -13.24
N ARG A 43 5.15 -7.02 -12.75
CA ARG A 43 5.44 -8.45 -12.90
C ARG A 43 4.38 -9.35 -12.26
N HIS A 44 3.85 -8.92 -11.12
CA HIS A 44 2.87 -9.69 -10.34
C HIS A 44 1.47 -9.09 -10.41
N GLY A 45 1.32 -7.89 -10.98
CA GLY A 45 0.05 -7.23 -11.16
C GLY A 45 -0.61 -6.71 -9.89
N ALA A 46 -1.72 -5.98 -10.08
CA ALA A 46 -2.46 -5.36 -8.97
C ALA A 46 -3.01 -6.39 -7.98
N ARG A 47 -3.38 -7.56 -8.45
CA ARG A 47 -3.94 -8.62 -7.60
C ARG A 47 -2.93 -9.10 -6.56
N THR A 48 -1.67 -9.27 -6.95
CA THR A 48 -0.62 -9.69 -6.03
C THR A 48 -0.29 -8.57 -5.03
N VAL A 49 -0.36 -7.32 -5.47
CA VAL A 49 -0.27 -6.18 -4.54
C VAL A 49 -1.39 -6.26 -3.50
N GLY A 50 -2.60 -6.65 -3.91
CA GLY A 50 -3.72 -6.87 -2.98
C GLY A 50 -3.38 -7.90 -1.89
N TYR A 51 -2.75 -9.01 -2.25
CA TYR A 51 -2.30 -10.00 -1.27
C TYR A 51 -1.23 -9.44 -0.33
N ALA A 52 -0.31 -8.64 -0.86
CA ALA A 52 0.69 -7.97 -0.04
C ALA A 52 0.06 -7.01 0.96
N MET A 53 -1.02 -6.32 0.56
CA MET A 53 -1.73 -5.41 1.45
C MET A 53 -2.48 -6.16 2.55
N LEU A 54 -2.99 -7.36 2.25
CA LEU A 54 -3.58 -8.22 3.28
C LEU A 54 -2.52 -8.60 4.33
N ALA A 55 -1.33 -8.98 3.89
CA ALA A 55 -0.23 -9.30 4.79
C ALA A 55 0.28 -8.08 5.59
N ALA A 56 0.03 -6.86 5.09
CA ALA A 56 0.45 -5.64 5.77
C ALA A 56 -0.16 -5.49 7.17
N HIS A 57 -1.33 -6.06 7.40
CA HIS A 57 -2.03 -5.95 8.68
C HIS A 57 -1.33 -6.70 9.81
N THR A 58 -0.43 -7.64 9.49
CA THR A 58 0.34 -8.41 10.47
C THR A 58 1.84 -8.21 10.32
N ALA A 59 2.27 -7.21 9.57
CA ALA A 59 3.69 -6.90 9.40
C ALA A 59 4.29 -6.41 10.71
N GLU A 60 5.56 -6.76 10.95
CA GLU A 60 6.27 -6.32 12.17
C GLU A 60 6.32 -4.80 12.28
N GLN A 61 6.62 -4.14 11.17
CA GLN A 61 6.65 -2.68 11.14
C GLN A 61 5.36 -2.16 10.52
N PRO A 62 4.78 -1.10 11.08
CA PRO A 62 3.51 -0.56 10.56
C PRO A 62 3.59 -0.21 9.08
N VAL A 63 2.53 -0.58 8.37
CA VAL A 63 2.32 -0.25 6.96
C VAL A 63 1.00 0.50 6.88
N PRO A 64 0.96 1.72 6.31
CA PRO A 64 -0.28 2.51 6.24
C PRO A 64 -1.21 1.97 5.15
N ALA A 65 -1.77 0.78 5.38
CA ALA A 65 -2.60 0.06 4.42
C ALA A 65 -3.84 0.85 4.01
N HIS A 66 -4.32 1.77 4.84
CA HIS A 66 -5.46 2.64 4.53
C HIS A 66 -5.21 3.59 3.36
N ARG A 67 -3.95 3.82 2.98
CA ARG A 67 -3.57 4.72 1.88
C ARG A 67 -3.55 4.02 0.52
N VAL A 68 -4.02 2.77 0.43
CA VAL A 68 -4.10 2.04 -0.84
C VAL A 68 -5.55 1.72 -1.15
N VAL A 69 -6.01 2.23 -2.27
CA VAL A 69 -7.39 2.07 -2.74
C VAL A 69 -7.37 1.49 -4.16
N ASN A 70 -8.53 1.16 -4.71
CA ASN A 70 -8.57 0.70 -6.09
C ASN A 70 -8.45 1.90 -7.07
N ARG A 71 -8.38 1.61 -8.36
CA ARG A 71 -8.19 2.62 -9.41
C ARG A 71 -9.30 3.67 -9.49
N LEU A 72 -10.44 3.41 -8.89
CA LEU A 72 -11.57 4.33 -8.83
C LEU A 72 -11.67 5.08 -7.50
N GLY A 73 -10.72 4.84 -6.59
CA GLY A 73 -10.73 5.44 -5.26
C GLY A 73 -11.57 4.70 -4.23
N HIS A 74 -12.07 3.50 -4.54
CA HIS A 74 -12.89 2.72 -3.61
C HIS A 74 -12.03 2.04 -2.56
N LEU A 75 -12.55 1.97 -1.34
CA LEU A 75 -11.91 1.33 -0.18
C LEU A 75 -12.15 -0.17 -0.21
N THR A 76 -11.66 -0.86 -1.23
CA THR A 76 -11.92 -2.29 -1.42
C THR A 76 -11.27 -3.17 -0.37
N GLY A 77 -10.23 -2.69 0.31
CA GLY A 77 -9.55 -3.42 1.38
C GLY A 77 -10.16 -3.24 2.76
N ARG A 78 -11.25 -2.49 2.89
CA ARG A 78 -11.81 -2.10 4.20
C ARG A 78 -12.20 -3.28 5.10
N LEU A 79 -12.58 -4.40 4.52
CA LEU A 79 -13.03 -5.56 5.29
C LEU A 79 -11.88 -6.33 5.96
N HIS A 80 -10.65 -6.01 5.61
CA HIS A 80 -9.47 -6.62 6.23
C HIS A 80 -8.95 -5.84 7.44
N PHE A 81 -9.57 -4.69 7.74
CA PHE A 81 -9.25 -3.91 8.93
C PHE A 81 -10.02 -4.46 10.14
N ALA A 82 -9.62 -4.01 11.34
CA ALA A 82 -10.22 -4.50 12.59
C ALA A 82 -11.73 -4.27 12.68
N THR A 83 -12.21 -3.17 12.10
CA THR A 83 -13.64 -2.87 12.02
C THR A 83 -14.00 -2.41 10.60
N PRO A 84 -15.28 -2.49 10.18
CA PRO A 84 -15.67 -2.09 8.83
C PRO A 84 -15.40 -0.62 8.48
N HIS A 85 -15.27 0.25 9.48
CA HIS A 85 -15.05 1.68 9.25
C HIS A 85 -13.64 2.14 9.61
N ALA A 86 -12.75 1.24 10.03
CA ALA A 86 -11.41 1.61 10.46
C ALA A 86 -10.60 2.26 9.35
N MET A 87 -10.68 1.75 8.13
CA MET A 87 -9.99 2.31 6.98
C MET A 87 -10.45 3.74 6.67
N GLN A 88 -11.77 3.95 6.64
CA GLN A 88 -12.35 5.28 6.43
C GLN A 88 -11.92 6.25 7.52
N LYS A 89 -12.00 5.84 8.79
CA LYS A 89 -11.60 6.68 9.92
C LYS A 89 -10.12 7.07 9.83
N ALA A 90 -9.26 6.15 9.45
CA ALA A 90 -7.84 6.42 9.31
C ALA A 90 -7.58 7.46 8.20
N LEU A 91 -8.28 7.35 7.06
CA LEU A 91 -8.18 8.32 5.98
C LEU A 91 -8.73 9.68 6.41
N GLU A 92 -9.88 9.71 7.06
CA GLU A 92 -10.49 10.97 7.53
C GLU A 92 -9.61 11.68 8.56
N ALA A 93 -8.93 10.93 9.42
CA ALA A 93 -7.98 11.49 10.36
C ALA A 93 -6.80 12.20 9.65
N GLU A 94 -6.54 11.85 8.41
CA GLU A 94 -5.50 12.49 7.59
C GLU A 94 -6.06 13.58 6.66
N GLY A 95 -7.33 13.91 6.81
CA GLY A 95 -7.98 14.95 6.00
C GLY A 95 -8.52 14.45 4.67
N VAL A 96 -8.59 13.14 4.45
CA VAL A 96 -9.14 12.55 3.22
C VAL A 96 -10.63 12.31 3.40
N ALA A 97 -11.44 12.96 2.57
CA ALA A 97 -12.90 12.78 2.63
C ALA A 97 -13.32 11.50 1.91
N VAL A 98 -14.20 10.74 2.55
CA VAL A 98 -14.73 9.48 2.03
C VAL A 98 -16.25 9.52 2.07
N VAL A 99 -16.90 9.19 0.96
CA VAL A 99 -18.35 9.07 0.84
C VAL A 99 -18.66 7.78 0.10
N ASP A 100 -19.56 6.98 0.64
CA ASP A 100 -19.96 5.68 0.06
C ASP A 100 -18.75 4.79 -0.25
N ASP A 101 -17.83 4.67 0.73
CA ASP A 101 -16.61 3.87 0.62
C ASP A 101 -15.69 4.27 -0.53
N ARG A 102 -15.72 5.54 -0.90
CA ARG A 102 -14.90 6.08 -1.98
C ARG A 102 -14.28 7.41 -1.59
N VAL A 103 -12.99 7.59 -1.92
CA VAL A 103 -12.29 8.87 -1.76
C VAL A 103 -12.92 9.88 -2.74
N THR A 104 -13.43 11.00 -2.21
CA THR A 104 -14.20 11.96 -3.02
C THR A 104 -13.35 12.83 -3.93
N ASP A 105 -12.10 13.06 -3.58
CA ASP A 105 -11.19 13.94 -4.33
C ASP A 105 -9.99 13.12 -4.83
N PHE A 106 -10.29 11.95 -5.37
CA PHE A 106 -9.29 10.94 -5.71
C PHE A 106 -8.23 11.49 -6.67
N GLY A 107 -8.65 12.16 -7.74
CA GLY A 107 -7.70 12.64 -8.75
C GLY A 107 -6.64 13.58 -8.18
N ARG A 108 -7.03 14.45 -7.25
CA ARG A 108 -6.10 15.38 -6.60
C ARG A 108 -5.20 14.67 -5.58
N LEU A 109 -5.73 13.65 -4.91
CA LEU A 109 -5.04 12.97 -3.83
C LEU A 109 -4.20 11.79 -4.29
N PHE A 110 -4.38 11.35 -5.53
CA PHE A 110 -3.65 10.21 -6.06
C PHE A 110 -2.15 10.47 -6.09
N TRP A 111 -1.40 9.58 -5.47
CA TRP A 111 0.06 9.60 -5.39
C TRP A 111 0.58 8.42 -6.22
N ASP A 112 1.23 8.72 -7.34
CA ASP A 112 1.77 7.70 -8.24
C ASP A 112 3.26 7.52 -7.95
N PRO A 113 3.67 6.36 -7.41
CA PRO A 113 5.08 6.15 -7.10
C PRO A 113 5.99 6.26 -8.33
N ALA A 114 5.52 5.91 -9.52
CA ALA A 114 6.32 6.02 -10.74
C ALA A 114 6.69 7.47 -11.06
N THR A 115 5.83 8.42 -10.67
CA THR A 115 6.07 9.84 -10.86
C THR A 115 6.78 10.47 -9.66
N GLU A 116 6.30 10.16 -8.47
CA GLU A 116 6.75 10.81 -7.24
C GLU A 116 8.13 10.33 -6.78
N LEU A 117 8.51 9.11 -7.12
CA LEU A 117 9.80 8.52 -6.75
C LEU A 117 10.78 8.50 -7.93
N ALA A 118 10.44 9.13 -9.03
CA ALA A 118 11.30 9.20 -10.21
C ALA A 118 12.53 10.07 -9.96
#